data_aa749696bbc3d37d603a4b7264b76b60
#
_entry.id   aa749696bbc3d37d603a4b7264b76b60
#
_cell.length_a   1.000
_cell.length_b   1.000
_cell.length_c   1.000
_cell.angle_alpha   90.00
_cell.angle_beta   90.00
_cell.angle_gamma   90.00
#
_symmetry.space_group_name_H-M   'P 1'
#
loop_
_entity.id
_entity.type
_entity.pdbx_description
1 polymer ?
#
loop_
_entity_poly.entity_id
_entity_poly.type
_entity_poly.pdbx_seq_one_letter_code
_entity_poly.pdbx_strand_id
1 'polypeptide(L)'
;RAKYFVEWLKRYNKRGLLGEYGVPDDDPRWLETLENLLIYLRDNGVPGTYWSAGPRWGDYKLAVQPSNNYTVDRPQMSVLEKYTVTAGNESGIEERADISGSGLKVSCMGREITLKSEKPCEVSVWNLSGVLVHKVSVLPNSPVYLTLSPGFYMVEHIKIVVN
;
A
#
# COMPACT_ATOMS: atom_id res chain seq x y z
N ARG A 1 25.47 -3.80 2.50
CA ARG A 1 24.76 -4.84 3.29
C ARG A 1 23.46 -5.26 2.60
N ALA A 2 22.66 -4.36 2.08
CA ALA A 2 21.42 -4.69 1.35
C ALA A 2 21.65 -5.63 0.16
N LYS A 3 22.81 -5.51 -0.53
CA LYS A 3 23.18 -6.35 -1.67
C LYS A 3 23.16 -7.84 -1.31
N TYR A 4 23.78 -8.25 -0.19
CA TYR A 4 23.80 -9.65 0.22
C TYR A 4 22.40 -10.22 0.51
N PHE A 5 21.53 -9.41 1.10
CA PHE A 5 20.15 -9.78 1.36
C PHE A 5 19.38 -10.01 0.04
N VAL A 6 19.49 -9.08 -0.90
CA VAL A 6 18.83 -9.19 -2.22
C VAL A 6 19.36 -10.38 -3.03
N GLU A 7 20.68 -10.59 -3.02
CA GLU A 7 21.30 -11.75 -3.68
C GLU A 7 20.83 -13.09 -3.06
N TRP A 8 20.66 -13.12 -1.76
CA TRP A 8 20.10 -14.28 -1.06
C TRP A 8 18.65 -14.54 -1.49
N LEU A 9 17.80 -13.50 -1.53
CA LEU A 9 16.42 -13.62 -2.00
C LEU A 9 16.36 -14.20 -3.42
N LYS A 10 17.18 -13.69 -4.32
CA LYS A 10 17.26 -14.16 -5.72
C LYS A 10 17.71 -15.62 -5.79
N ARG A 11 18.79 -15.95 -5.06
CA ARG A 11 19.35 -17.31 -5.05
C ARG A 11 18.33 -18.36 -4.64
N TYR A 12 17.50 -18.05 -3.66
CA TYR A 12 16.52 -18.98 -3.10
C TYR A 12 15.10 -18.78 -3.60
N ASN A 13 14.92 -17.91 -4.60
CA ASN A 13 13.61 -17.53 -5.16
C ASN A 13 12.62 -17.17 -4.05
N LYS A 14 13.01 -16.27 -3.14
CA LYS A 14 12.19 -15.81 -2.02
C LYS A 14 11.79 -14.35 -2.21
N ARG A 15 10.62 -14.01 -1.71
CA ARG A 15 10.20 -12.63 -1.50
C ARG A 15 10.72 -12.14 -0.16
N GLY A 16 11.08 -10.86 -0.07
CA GLY A 16 11.58 -10.27 1.16
C GLY A 16 11.14 -8.83 1.31
N LEU A 17 11.27 -8.33 2.52
CA LEU A 17 11.02 -6.96 2.93
C LEU A 17 12.25 -6.47 3.69
N LEU A 18 12.80 -5.31 3.34
CA LEU A 18 13.77 -4.63 4.18
C LEU A 18 13.01 -3.89 5.29
N GLY A 19 12.89 -4.51 6.45
CA GLY A 19 12.01 -4.07 7.54
C GLY A 19 12.33 -2.69 8.11
N GLU A 20 13.62 -2.30 8.08
CA GLU A 20 14.04 -1.01 8.61
C GLU A 20 15.25 -0.46 7.84
N TYR A 21 15.18 0.79 7.44
CA TYR A 21 16.33 1.58 6.98
C TYR A 21 16.12 3.05 7.33
N GLY A 22 17.20 3.78 7.54
CA GLY A 22 17.14 5.20 7.83
C GLY A 22 18.52 5.84 7.72
N VAL A 23 18.54 7.16 7.50
CA VAL A 23 19.75 7.95 7.42
C VAL A 23 19.61 9.22 8.26
N PRO A 24 20.71 9.74 8.84
CA PRO A 24 20.70 11.03 9.52
C PRO A 24 20.42 12.20 8.58
N ASP A 25 19.94 13.31 9.15
CA ASP A 25 19.62 14.56 8.43
C ASP A 25 20.74 15.62 8.50
N ASP A 26 21.85 15.31 9.13
CA ASP A 26 22.92 16.26 9.44
C ASP A 26 24.02 16.39 8.36
N ASP A 27 23.99 15.53 7.34
CA ASP A 27 24.95 15.56 6.24
C ASP A 27 24.24 15.19 4.92
N PRO A 28 24.30 16.03 3.88
CA PRO A 28 23.62 15.79 2.60
C PRO A 28 24.08 14.51 1.88
N ARG A 29 25.28 14.00 2.17
CA ARG A 29 25.77 12.73 1.62
C ARG A 29 24.90 11.53 2.06
N TRP A 30 24.20 11.66 3.17
CA TRP A 30 23.23 10.65 3.60
C TRP A 30 22.01 10.58 2.69
N LEU A 31 21.58 11.69 2.11
CA LEU A 31 20.47 11.70 1.15
C LEU A 31 20.82 10.96 -0.13
N GLU A 32 22.05 11.14 -0.63
CA GLU A 32 22.57 10.36 -1.77
C GLU A 32 22.63 8.85 -1.43
N THR A 33 23.08 8.52 -0.23
CA THR A 33 23.13 7.13 0.24
C THR A 33 21.74 6.51 0.31
N LEU A 34 20.75 7.27 0.80
CA LEU A 34 19.35 6.86 0.85
C LEU A 34 18.80 6.65 -0.55
N GLU A 35 19.02 7.58 -1.45
CA GLU A 35 18.54 7.50 -2.84
C GLU A 35 19.12 6.27 -3.56
N ASN A 36 20.41 6.04 -3.43
CA ASN A 36 21.07 4.85 -3.99
C ASN A 36 20.51 3.54 -3.43
N LEU A 37 20.16 3.49 -2.15
CA LEU A 37 19.51 2.34 -1.54
C LEU A 37 18.12 2.12 -2.12
N LEU A 38 17.32 3.18 -2.25
CA LEU A 38 15.94 3.09 -2.75
C LEU A 38 15.88 2.70 -4.22
N ILE A 39 16.78 3.25 -5.05
CA ILE A 39 16.95 2.82 -6.44
C ILE A 39 17.26 1.31 -6.48
N TYR A 40 18.23 0.88 -5.68
CA TYR A 40 18.64 -0.52 -5.67
C TYR A 40 17.50 -1.46 -5.24
N LEU A 41 16.75 -1.10 -4.19
CA LEU A 41 15.61 -1.89 -3.72
C LEU A 41 14.48 -1.94 -4.77
N ARG A 42 14.13 -0.79 -5.36
CA ARG A 42 13.13 -0.70 -6.43
C ARG A 42 13.50 -1.57 -7.64
N ASP A 43 14.72 -1.48 -8.12
CA ASP A 43 15.19 -2.19 -9.30
C ASP A 43 15.27 -3.71 -9.07
N ASN A 44 15.26 -4.13 -7.82
CA ASN A 44 15.23 -5.53 -7.43
C ASN A 44 13.86 -6.00 -6.89
N GLY A 45 12.84 -5.15 -6.91
CA GLY A 45 11.49 -5.50 -6.45
C GLY A 45 11.41 -5.85 -4.96
N VAL A 46 12.28 -5.27 -4.13
CA VAL A 46 12.31 -5.48 -2.68
C VAL A 46 11.71 -4.27 -1.99
N PRO A 47 10.52 -4.38 -1.40
CA PRO A 47 9.94 -3.29 -0.61
C PRO A 47 10.72 -3.08 0.70
N GLY A 48 10.57 -1.89 1.28
CA GLY A 48 11.17 -1.57 2.56
C GLY A 48 10.39 -0.52 3.34
N THR A 49 10.68 -0.40 4.63
CA THR A 49 10.08 0.60 5.52
C THR A 49 11.14 1.50 6.11
N TYR A 50 10.88 2.81 6.08
CA TYR A 50 11.79 3.78 6.65
C TYR A 50 11.65 3.84 8.17
N TRP A 51 12.76 3.89 8.87
CA TRP A 51 12.84 4.11 10.30
C TRP A 51 13.42 5.51 10.58
N SER A 52 12.64 6.46 11.09
CA SER A 52 11.30 6.29 11.68
C SER A 52 10.45 7.53 11.45
N ALA A 53 9.18 7.42 11.82
CA ALA A 53 8.29 8.58 11.93
C ALA A 53 7.45 8.46 13.20
N GLY A 54 6.99 9.60 13.71
CA GLY A 54 6.08 9.65 14.85
C GLY A 54 6.40 10.75 15.87
N PRO A 55 5.41 11.19 16.65
CA PRO A 55 5.51 12.40 17.49
C PRO A 55 6.46 12.24 18.70
N ARG A 56 6.88 11.02 19.01
CA ARG A 56 7.74 10.75 20.20
C ARG A 56 9.23 10.75 19.90
N TRP A 57 9.63 10.91 18.64
CA TRP A 57 11.03 10.85 18.26
C TRP A 57 11.83 12.13 18.53
N GLY A 58 11.14 13.28 18.73
CA GLY A 58 11.80 14.56 18.99
C GLY A 58 12.87 14.91 17.96
N ASP A 59 14.08 15.18 18.45
CA ASP A 59 15.23 15.55 17.61
C ASP A 59 16.05 14.36 17.07
N TYR A 60 15.46 13.17 17.07
CA TYR A 60 16.13 11.98 16.52
C TYR A 60 16.43 12.16 15.03
N LYS A 61 17.71 12.12 14.68
CA LYS A 61 18.22 12.51 13.35
C LYS A 61 17.72 11.63 12.20
N LEU A 62 17.32 10.39 12.48
CA LEU A 62 16.73 9.49 11.49
C LEU A 62 15.23 9.69 11.33
N ALA A 63 14.58 10.43 12.23
CA ALA A 63 13.15 10.63 12.14
C ALA A 63 12.78 11.55 10.97
N VAL A 64 11.72 11.18 10.25
CA VAL A 64 11.13 12.00 9.17
C VAL A 64 9.86 12.73 9.64
N GLN A 65 9.58 12.67 10.92
CA GLN A 65 8.49 13.45 11.50
C GLN A 65 8.71 14.93 11.19
N PRO A 66 7.75 15.61 10.54
CA PRO A 66 7.91 17.05 10.25
C PRO A 66 8.13 17.86 11.51
N SER A 67 9.00 18.85 11.43
CA SER A 67 9.30 19.80 12.49
C SER A 67 8.31 20.99 12.49
N ASN A 68 8.49 21.94 13.43
CA ASN A 68 7.71 23.17 13.50
C ASN A 68 6.20 22.94 13.44
N ASN A 69 5.66 22.13 14.38
CA ASN A 69 4.23 21.75 14.43
C ASN A 69 3.74 21.13 13.10
N TYR A 70 4.51 20.23 12.55
CA TYR A 70 4.19 19.48 11.31
C TYR A 70 4.13 20.32 10.04
N THR A 71 4.79 21.49 10.01
CA THR A 71 4.76 22.39 8.86
C THR A 71 6.04 22.36 8.02
N VAL A 72 7.13 21.73 8.52
CA VAL A 72 8.41 21.67 7.83
C VAL A 72 8.90 20.24 7.74
N ASP A 73 9.02 19.71 6.53
CA ASP A 73 9.51 18.38 6.29
C ASP A 73 11.00 18.24 6.62
N ARG A 74 11.39 17.05 7.03
CA ARG A 74 12.80 16.70 7.21
C ARG A 74 13.48 16.49 5.85
N PRO A 75 14.80 16.75 5.74
CA PRO A 75 15.51 16.62 4.46
C PRO A 75 15.34 15.27 3.76
N GLN A 76 15.23 14.18 4.50
CA GLN A 76 15.05 12.83 3.96
C GLN A 76 13.77 12.69 3.12
N MET A 77 12.72 13.49 3.41
CA MET A 77 11.46 13.45 2.68
C MET A 77 11.65 13.81 1.21
N SER A 78 12.55 14.73 0.87
CA SER A 78 12.86 15.09 -0.51
C SER A 78 13.33 13.90 -1.38
N VAL A 79 13.87 12.87 -0.75
CA VAL A 79 14.25 11.62 -1.41
C VAL A 79 13.14 10.58 -1.30
N LEU A 80 12.58 10.37 -0.11
CA LEU A 80 11.56 9.34 0.13
C LEU A 80 10.35 9.49 -0.78
N GLU A 81 9.86 10.71 -0.99
CA GLU A 81 8.70 11.00 -1.83
C GLU A 81 8.84 10.51 -3.28
N LYS A 82 10.06 10.51 -3.82
CA LYS A 82 10.32 10.02 -5.18
C LYS A 82 10.14 8.50 -5.32
N TYR A 83 10.24 7.77 -4.21
CA TYR A 83 10.26 6.29 -4.17
C TYR A 83 9.17 5.70 -3.30
N THR A 84 8.39 6.53 -2.63
CA THR A 84 7.15 6.03 -2.03
C THR A 84 6.29 5.53 -3.17
N VAL A 85 5.79 4.30 -3.02
CA VAL A 85 4.63 3.89 -3.79
C VAL A 85 3.51 4.80 -3.32
N THR A 86 3.34 5.93 -3.97
CA THR A 86 2.09 6.63 -3.92
C THR A 86 1.09 5.61 -4.43
N ALA A 87 0.27 5.07 -3.56
CA ALA A 87 -1.03 4.59 -3.98
C ALA A 87 -1.55 5.74 -4.82
N GLY A 88 -1.57 5.52 -6.17
CA GLY A 88 -1.61 6.62 -7.11
C GLY A 88 -2.60 7.68 -6.66
N ASN A 89 -2.30 8.95 -6.91
CA ASN A 89 -3.22 10.08 -6.78
C ASN A 89 -4.42 9.95 -7.74
N GLU A 90 -4.71 8.75 -8.15
CA GLU A 90 -5.95 8.34 -8.73
C GLU A 90 -6.93 8.21 -7.57
N SER A 91 -7.81 9.17 -7.49
CA SER A 91 -8.99 9.17 -6.63
C SER A 91 -9.56 7.76 -6.50
N GLY A 92 -9.06 7.03 -5.52
CA GLY A 92 -9.68 5.91 -4.82
C GLY A 92 -10.30 4.76 -5.60
N ILE A 93 -9.95 4.49 -6.86
CA ILE A 93 -10.43 3.30 -7.57
C ILE A 93 -9.27 2.30 -7.72
N GLU A 94 -9.03 1.50 -6.70
CA GLU A 94 -8.26 0.26 -6.89
C GLU A 94 -9.17 -0.79 -7.53
N GLU A 95 -9.00 -1.02 -8.83
CA GLU A 95 -9.63 -2.17 -9.47
C GLU A 95 -8.81 -3.43 -9.15
N ARG A 96 -9.33 -4.28 -8.28
CA ARG A 96 -8.71 -5.56 -7.95
C ARG A 96 -9.39 -6.68 -8.70
N ALA A 97 -8.60 -7.45 -9.45
CA ALA A 97 -9.10 -8.60 -10.20
C ALA A 97 -9.24 -9.83 -9.29
N ASP A 98 -10.29 -10.60 -9.53
CA ASP A 98 -10.55 -11.87 -8.86
C ASP A 98 -9.52 -12.95 -9.27
N ILE A 99 -9.06 -13.70 -8.26
CA ILE A 99 -8.15 -14.84 -8.44
C ILE A 99 -8.94 -16.14 -8.77
N SER A 100 -10.25 -16.14 -8.61
CA SER A 100 -11.10 -17.34 -8.76
C SER A 100 -11.55 -17.64 -10.19
N GLY A 101 -11.16 -16.84 -11.18
CA GLY A 101 -11.48 -17.07 -12.61
C GLY A 101 -12.89 -16.64 -13.03
N SER A 102 -13.65 -15.94 -12.19
CA SER A 102 -14.95 -15.34 -12.54
C SER A 102 -14.77 -14.02 -13.34
N GLY A 103 -13.60 -13.42 -13.29
CA GLY A 103 -13.35 -12.08 -13.83
C GLY A 103 -14.00 -10.99 -12.98
N LEU A 104 -14.21 -11.24 -11.67
CA LEU A 104 -14.77 -10.25 -10.75
C LEU A 104 -13.76 -9.10 -10.55
N LYS A 105 -14.25 -7.91 -10.78
CA LYS A 105 -13.52 -6.65 -10.53
C LYS A 105 -14.26 -5.87 -9.45
N VAL A 106 -13.51 -5.45 -8.44
CA VAL A 106 -14.03 -4.69 -7.31
C VAL A 106 -13.32 -3.35 -7.26
N SER A 107 -14.07 -2.27 -7.28
CA SER A 107 -13.56 -0.91 -7.05
C SER A 107 -14.32 -0.24 -5.91
N CYS A 108 -13.63 0.63 -5.17
CA CYS A 108 -14.21 1.36 -4.05
C CYS A 108 -13.93 2.85 -4.22
N MET A 109 -14.96 3.69 -4.14
CA MET A 109 -14.84 5.13 -4.16
C MET A 109 -15.62 5.73 -2.98
N GLY A 110 -14.91 6.24 -1.97
CA GLY A 110 -15.52 6.69 -0.73
C GLY A 110 -16.31 5.56 -0.05
N ARG A 111 -17.64 5.71 0.01
CA ARG A 111 -18.55 4.71 0.63
C ARG A 111 -19.18 3.75 -0.37
N GLU A 112 -18.94 3.93 -1.65
CA GLU A 112 -19.54 3.10 -2.69
C GLU A 112 -18.54 2.06 -3.20
N ILE A 113 -18.99 0.82 -3.26
CA ILE A 113 -18.29 -0.29 -3.89
C ILE A 113 -18.98 -0.60 -5.20
N THR A 114 -18.23 -0.71 -6.27
CA THR A 114 -18.69 -1.18 -7.57
C THR A 114 -18.17 -2.58 -7.83
N LEU A 115 -19.08 -3.50 -8.14
CA LEU A 115 -18.79 -4.88 -8.51
C LEU A 115 -19.10 -5.09 -9.99
N LYS A 116 -18.12 -5.59 -10.74
CA LYS A 116 -18.28 -5.96 -12.16
C LYS A 116 -17.76 -7.37 -12.36
N SER A 117 -18.41 -8.15 -13.22
CA SER A 117 -17.96 -9.51 -13.53
C SER A 117 -18.11 -9.81 -15.02
N GLU A 118 -17.22 -10.63 -15.56
CA GLU A 118 -17.29 -11.14 -16.94
C GLU A 118 -18.23 -12.34 -17.07
N LYS A 119 -18.51 -13.04 -15.96
CA LYS A 119 -19.41 -14.18 -15.89
C LYS A 119 -20.40 -13.98 -14.75
N PRO A 120 -21.62 -14.56 -14.83
CA PRO A 120 -22.54 -14.52 -13.70
C PRO A 120 -21.89 -15.12 -12.46
N CYS A 121 -21.89 -14.40 -11.33
CA CYS A 121 -21.37 -14.89 -10.05
C CYS A 121 -22.17 -14.32 -8.88
N GLU A 122 -22.20 -15.06 -7.77
CA GLU A 122 -22.63 -14.53 -6.48
C GLU A 122 -21.42 -13.96 -5.75
N VAL A 123 -21.59 -12.80 -5.16
CA VAL A 123 -20.53 -12.10 -4.41
C VAL A 123 -21.01 -11.86 -3.00
N SER A 124 -20.18 -12.23 -2.04
CA SER A 124 -20.42 -12.06 -0.62
C SER A 124 -19.47 -10.98 -0.06
N VAL A 125 -20.00 -10.13 0.78
CA VAL A 125 -19.25 -9.05 1.45
C VAL A 125 -19.34 -9.28 2.95
N TRP A 126 -18.19 -9.41 3.61
CA TRP A 126 -18.07 -9.58 5.05
C TRP A 126 -17.33 -8.39 5.70
N ASN A 127 -17.70 -8.05 6.92
CA ASN A 127 -16.93 -7.13 7.74
C ASN A 127 -15.76 -7.86 8.45
N LEU A 128 -14.93 -7.10 9.17
CA LEU A 128 -13.79 -7.65 9.92
C LEU A 128 -14.17 -8.68 11.00
N SER A 129 -15.39 -8.64 11.50
CA SER A 129 -15.89 -9.61 12.49
C SER A 129 -16.38 -10.90 11.86
N GLY A 130 -16.23 -11.07 10.54
CA GLY A 130 -16.69 -12.24 9.80
C GLY A 130 -18.22 -12.28 9.61
N VAL A 131 -18.91 -11.16 9.83
CA VAL A 131 -20.36 -11.07 9.60
C VAL A 131 -20.61 -10.78 8.13
N LEU A 132 -21.47 -11.56 7.50
CA LEU A 132 -21.95 -11.32 6.14
C LEU A 132 -22.83 -10.06 6.12
N VAL A 133 -22.38 -9.04 5.38
CA VAL A 133 -23.07 -7.74 5.28
C VAL A 133 -23.95 -7.69 4.06
N HIS A 134 -23.46 -8.20 2.92
CA HIS A 134 -24.20 -8.30 1.67
C HIS A 134 -23.91 -9.61 0.95
N LYS A 135 -24.93 -10.12 0.25
CA LYS A 135 -24.79 -11.19 -0.75
C LYS A 135 -25.57 -10.77 -1.98
N VAL A 136 -24.90 -10.66 -3.11
CA VAL A 136 -25.48 -10.10 -4.35
C VAL A 136 -25.07 -10.94 -5.57
N SER A 137 -25.94 -11.01 -6.56
CA SER A 137 -25.64 -11.61 -7.86
C SER A 137 -25.12 -10.51 -8.80
N VAL A 138 -23.95 -10.73 -9.39
CA VAL A 138 -23.35 -9.85 -10.39
C VAL A 138 -23.45 -10.52 -11.76
N LEU A 139 -24.09 -9.84 -12.70
CA LEU A 139 -24.24 -10.32 -14.08
C LEU A 139 -23.25 -9.63 -15.02
N PRO A 140 -22.86 -10.25 -16.12
CA PRO A 140 -22.02 -9.62 -17.14
C PRO A 140 -22.63 -8.32 -17.64
N ASN A 141 -21.79 -7.31 -17.79
CA ASN A 141 -22.20 -5.96 -18.25
C ASN A 141 -23.25 -5.24 -17.39
N SER A 142 -23.52 -5.73 -16.17
CA SER A 142 -24.45 -5.12 -15.22
C SER A 142 -23.75 -4.87 -13.88
N PRO A 143 -23.10 -3.71 -13.70
CA PRO A 143 -22.44 -3.36 -12.47
C PRO A 143 -23.41 -3.30 -11.28
N VAL A 144 -22.96 -3.80 -10.12
CA VAL A 144 -23.69 -3.68 -8.86
C VAL A 144 -23.00 -2.67 -7.98
N TYR A 145 -23.76 -1.74 -7.42
CA TYR A 145 -23.29 -0.69 -6.53
C TYR A 145 -23.78 -0.95 -5.12
N LEU A 146 -22.86 -0.93 -4.14
CA LEU A 146 -23.19 -1.12 -2.73
C LEU A 146 -22.63 0.05 -1.93
N THR A 147 -23.45 0.64 -1.06
CA THR A 147 -23.00 1.66 -0.12
C THR A 147 -22.75 1.02 1.24
N LEU A 148 -21.53 1.18 1.75
CA LEU A 148 -21.11 0.65 3.05
C LEU A 148 -20.75 1.77 4.02
N SER A 149 -20.82 1.45 5.32
CA SER A 149 -20.27 2.32 6.36
C SER A 149 -18.72 2.31 6.31
N PRO A 150 -18.04 3.37 6.79
CA PRO A 150 -16.60 3.35 6.89
C PRO A 150 -16.10 2.12 7.65
N GLY A 151 -15.06 1.49 7.11
CA GLY A 151 -14.52 0.27 7.72
C GLY A 151 -13.76 -0.63 6.72
N PHE A 152 -13.36 -1.79 7.24
CA PHE A 152 -12.68 -2.82 6.44
C PHE A 152 -13.66 -3.93 6.09
N TYR A 153 -13.61 -4.37 4.86
CA TYR A 153 -14.47 -5.43 4.34
C TYR A 153 -13.67 -6.42 3.50
N MET A 154 -14.21 -7.66 3.42
CA MET A 154 -13.75 -8.68 2.49
C MET A 154 -14.86 -8.89 1.46
N VAL A 155 -14.54 -8.70 0.19
CA VAL A 155 -15.39 -9.02 -0.95
C VAL A 155 -14.80 -10.27 -1.60
N GLU A 156 -15.39 -11.42 -1.36
CA GLU A 156 -14.76 -12.71 -1.64
C GLU A 156 -13.34 -12.78 -1.02
N HIS A 157 -12.29 -12.75 -1.83
CA HIS A 157 -10.90 -12.79 -1.39
C HIS A 157 -10.22 -11.40 -1.45
N ILE A 158 -10.98 -10.36 -1.78
CA ILE A 158 -10.46 -9.01 -2.00
C ILE A 158 -10.71 -8.18 -0.76
N LYS A 159 -9.65 -7.70 -0.13
CA LYS A 159 -9.76 -6.74 0.98
C LYS A 159 -9.99 -5.34 0.44
N ILE A 160 -10.99 -4.66 0.97
CA ILE A 160 -11.31 -3.26 0.65
C ILE A 160 -11.36 -2.41 1.91
N VAL A 161 -11.08 -1.13 1.75
CA VAL A 161 -11.19 -0.11 2.78
C VAL A 161 -12.22 0.91 2.31
N VAL A 162 -13.24 1.15 3.14
CA VAL A 162 -14.31 2.12 2.90
C VAL A 162 -14.07 3.30 3.84
N ASN A 163 -13.95 4.51 3.30
CA ASN A 163 -13.65 5.74 4.03
C ASN A 163 -14.90 6.61 4.27
#